data_c3db331df0196a0291b25c07d1bdd37f
#
_entry.id   c3db331df0196a0291b25c07d1bdd37f
#
_cell.length_a   1.000
_cell.length_b   1.000
_cell.length_c   1.000
_cell.angle_alpha   90.00
_cell.angle_beta   90.00
_cell.angle_gamma   90.00
#
_symmetry.space_group_name_H-M   'P 1'
#
loop_
_entity.id
_entity.type
_entity.pdbx_description
1 polymer ?
#
loop_
_entity_poly.entity_id
_entity_poly.type
_entity_poly.pdbx_seq_one_letter_code
_entity_poly.pdbx_strand_id
1 'polypeptide(L)'
;LEILRFFTAGNVDDGKSTLIGRLLYDSKSVSTDILETLTRQSKTTGENAEIDLALLTDGLRAEREQGITIDVAYKYFSTEKRKFIIADTPGHIQYTRNMFTGSSNSDLAIILVDARNGITEQTRRHSIISSIVGLPHVLVCINKMDLVDYKEEVYQQIVSDYNEFAKQIGVSKVSFLPASAFTGENVVTKTGKMDWFQGPTLFEFLETVEIESYQDTNAPRFQVQYVVRPQTEELHDYRGYAGSVLSGSFKKGDKVHIYPVDLSSTISKIEKFETEVEEAHAGEPVIIHLEDEIDISRGSTIVPIQNQIQAENSFEAVVCWMDNKSFQPGQKLLLQQNSFRTKAVIKEVDNKINIYNYQSEESDGTLHLNDFCKVTIKTAEPLAFDTYKQNRKTGSFILINENTNNTVAAGVIE
;
A
#
# COMPACT_ATOMS: atom_id res chain seq x y z
N LEU A 1 7.11 9.29 17.47
CA LEU A 1 7.32 7.88 17.11
C LEU A 1 6.99 7.71 15.62
N GLU A 2 7.93 7.19 14.86
CA GLU A 2 7.75 6.82 13.45
C GLU A 2 6.67 5.74 13.32
N ILE A 3 5.94 5.73 12.20
CA ILE A 3 4.90 4.73 11.92
C ILE A 3 5.40 3.85 10.79
N LEU A 4 5.48 2.54 11.02
CA LEU A 4 5.70 1.54 9.98
C LEU A 4 4.36 0.91 9.59
N ARG A 5 4.01 1.00 8.33
CA ARG A 5 2.85 0.33 7.73
C ARG A 5 3.32 -0.87 6.95
N PHE A 6 2.83 -2.03 7.28
CA PHE A 6 3.16 -3.23 6.51
C PHE A 6 1.93 -4.09 6.27
N PHE A 7 1.92 -4.77 5.15
CA PHE A 7 0.91 -5.78 4.90
C PHE A 7 1.51 -7.17 4.93
N THR A 8 0.68 -8.15 5.25
CA THR A 8 1.03 -9.56 5.23
C THR A 8 0.34 -10.25 4.07
N ALA A 9 1.09 -11.03 3.30
CA ALA A 9 0.60 -11.85 2.22
C ALA A 9 1.16 -13.27 2.31
N GLY A 10 0.46 -14.22 1.78
CA GLY A 10 0.84 -15.63 1.77
C GLY A 10 -0.34 -16.48 1.33
N ASN A 11 -0.09 -17.72 1.01
CA ASN A 11 -1.16 -18.64 0.63
C ASN A 11 -2.09 -18.90 1.83
N VAL A 12 -3.26 -19.44 1.56
CA VAL A 12 -4.10 -20.06 2.59
C VAL A 12 -3.24 -21.14 3.28
N ASP A 13 -3.28 -21.18 4.59
CA ASP A 13 -2.50 -22.09 5.44
C ASP A 13 -0.98 -21.80 5.57
N ASP A 14 -0.41 -20.77 4.98
CA ASP A 14 0.99 -20.38 5.24
C ASP A 14 1.22 -19.85 6.67
N GLY A 15 0.13 -19.61 7.42
CA GLY A 15 0.17 -19.21 8.82
C GLY A 15 0.20 -17.70 9.06
N LYS A 16 -0.40 -16.89 8.17
CA LYS A 16 -0.50 -15.43 8.34
C LYS A 16 -1.14 -15.05 9.66
N SER A 17 -2.37 -15.52 9.89
CA SER A 17 -3.13 -15.21 11.11
C SER A 17 -2.40 -15.66 12.37
N THR A 18 -1.75 -16.83 12.32
CA THR A 18 -0.93 -17.33 13.43
C THR A 18 0.29 -16.44 13.68
N LEU A 19 0.97 -15.98 12.62
CA LEU A 19 2.14 -15.10 12.74
C LEU A 19 1.78 -13.75 13.33
N ILE A 20 0.71 -13.13 12.83
CA ILE A 20 0.21 -11.85 13.36
C ILE A 20 -0.23 -12.01 14.82
N GLY A 21 -1.00 -13.05 15.11
CA GLY A 21 -1.45 -13.36 16.45
C GLY A 21 -0.27 -13.58 17.42
N ARG A 22 0.76 -14.33 16.99
CA ARG A 22 1.99 -14.56 17.75
C ARG A 22 2.75 -13.25 17.99
N LEU A 23 2.90 -12.43 16.98
CA LEU A 23 3.56 -11.14 17.09
C LEU A 23 2.85 -10.23 18.12
N LEU A 24 1.52 -10.14 18.05
CA LEU A 24 0.72 -9.34 18.97
C LEU A 24 0.75 -9.90 20.40
N TYR A 25 0.69 -11.21 20.54
CA TYR A 25 0.71 -11.89 21.83
C TYR A 25 2.05 -11.74 22.54
N ASP A 26 3.15 -12.12 21.89
CA ASP A 26 4.49 -12.14 22.47
C ASP A 26 5.03 -10.70 22.69
N SER A 27 4.60 -9.72 21.86
CA SER A 27 4.90 -8.30 22.08
C SER A 27 4.09 -7.65 23.21
N LYS A 28 3.21 -8.40 23.88
CA LYS A 28 2.33 -7.92 24.95
C LYS A 28 1.41 -6.77 24.54
N SER A 29 1.07 -6.71 23.25
CA SER A 29 0.21 -5.66 22.67
C SER A 29 -1.28 -5.98 22.76
N VAL A 30 -1.65 -7.15 23.30
CA VAL A 30 -3.04 -7.60 23.47
C VAL A 30 -3.51 -7.29 24.89
N SER A 31 -4.70 -6.70 25.02
CA SER A 31 -5.29 -6.43 26.33
C SER A 31 -5.65 -7.72 27.07
N THR A 32 -5.61 -7.67 28.42
CA THR A 32 -5.93 -8.81 29.29
C THR A 32 -7.33 -9.38 29.05
N ASP A 33 -8.32 -8.52 28.76
CA ASP A 33 -9.71 -8.93 28.52
C ASP A 33 -9.85 -9.79 27.24
N ILE A 34 -9.08 -9.42 26.20
CA ILE A 34 -9.02 -10.20 24.94
C ILE A 34 -8.35 -11.54 25.20
N LEU A 35 -7.25 -11.57 25.96
CA LEU A 35 -6.55 -12.80 26.30
C LEU A 35 -7.43 -13.78 27.13
N GLU A 36 -8.19 -13.28 28.08
CA GLU A 36 -9.15 -14.10 28.84
C GLU A 36 -10.25 -14.69 27.94
N THR A 37 -10.74 -13.88 26.99
CA THR A 37 -11.76 -14.33 26.04
C THR A 37 -11.22 -15.43 25.12
N LEU A 38 -9.99 -15.26 24.62
CA LEU A 38 -9.30 -16.26 23.79
C LEU A 38 -9.06 -17.55 24.54
N THR A 39 -8.59 -17.47 25.79
CA THR A 39 -8.36 -18.64 26.65
C THR A 39 -9.66 -19.41 26.88
N ARG A 40 -10.81 -18.72 26.98
CA ARG A 40 -12.13 -19.36 27.10
C ARG A 40 -12.60 -19.99 25.79
N GLN A 41 -12.29 -19.39 24.64
CA GLN A 41 -12.70 -19.88 23.31
C GLN A 41 -11.79 -20.99 22.80
N SER A 42 -10.51 -20.97 23.15
CA SER A 42 -9.51 -22.00 22.80
C SER A 42 -9.69 -23.32 23.57
N LYS A 43 -10.84 -23.59 24.18
CA LYS A 43 -11.14 -24.83 24.89
C LYS A 43 -11.12 -26.03 23.95
N THR A 44 -9.94 -26.42 23.53
CA THR A 44 -9.62 -27.81 23.21
C THR A 44 -9.26 -28.48 24.52
N THR A 45 -10.01 -29.52 24.84
CA THR A 45 -9.89 -30.36 26.03
C THR A 45 -8.50 -31.00 26.15
N GLY A 46 -7.68 -30.51 27.11
CA GLY A 46 -6.38 -31.11 27.45
C GLY A 46 -5.54 -30.20 28.34
N GLU A 47 -4.73 -30.76 29.23
CA GLU A 47 -3.84 -30.05 30.18
C GLU A 47 -2.75 -29.17 29.49
N ASN A 48 -2.64 -29.20 28.14
CA ASN A 48 -1.74 -28.41 27.32
C ASN A 48 -2.50 -27.64 26.21
N ALA A 49 -3.64 -27.03 26.52
CA ALA A 49 -4.41 -26.24 25.53
C ALA A 49 -3.60 -25.01 25.11
N GLU A 50 -2.94 -25.11 23.95
CA GLU A 50 -2.32 -23.97 23.28
C GLU A 50 -3.42 -22.98 22.85
N ILE A 51 -3.21 -21.70 23.14
CA ILE A 51 -4.12 -20.64 22.70
C ILE A 51 -4.07 -20.58 21.18
N ASP A 52 -5.22 -20.69 20.53
CA ASP A 52 -5.31 -20.46 19.08
C ASP A 52 -5.15 -18.97 18.77
N LEU A 53 -3.93 -18.58 18.45
CA LEU A 53 -3.57 -17.19 18.17
C LEU A 53 -4.15 -16.65 16.86
N ALA A 54 -4.62 -17.51 15.97
CA ALA A 54 -5.32 -17.08 14.75
C ALA A 54 -6.64 -16.37 15.08
N LEU A 55 -7.29 -16.73 16.19
CA LEU A 55 -8.51 -16.06 16.66
C LEU A 55 -8.32 -14.58 17.01
N LEU A 56 -7.07 -14.11 17.25
CA LEU A 56 -6.76 -12.69 17.44
C LEU A 56 -6.96 -11.86 16.16
N THR A 57 -6.88 -12.49 15.02
CA THR A 57 -6.93 -11.82 13.71
C THR A 57 -8.28 -11.93 13.04
N ASP A 58 -9.03 -13.01 13.27
CA ASP A 58 -10.31 -13.28 12.61
C ASP A 58 -11.42 -12.37 13.15
N GLY A 59 -11.68 -11.28 12.42
CA GLY A 59 -12.64 -10.25 12.79
C GLY A 59 -14.09 -10.54 12.37
N LEU A 60 -14.29 -11.04 11.16
CA LEU A 60 -15.59 -11.28 10.59
C LEU A 60 -16.11 -12.69 10.92
N ARG A 61 -17.44 -12.81 11.09
CA ARG A 61 -18.05 -14.12 11.33
C ARG A 61 -17.79 -15.09 10.16
N ALA A 62 -17.87 -14.59 8.92
CA ALA A 62 -17.58 -15.37 7.73
C ALA A 62 -16.12 -15.85 7.65
N GLU A 63 -15.17 -15.06 8.12
CA GLU A 63 -13.75 -15.45 8.20
C GLU A 63 -13.54 -16.60 9.18
N ARG A 64 -14.19 -16.53 10.35
CA ARG A 64 -14.15 -17.60 11.36
C ARG A 64 -14.81 -18.90 10.88
N GLU A 65 -15.92 -18.79 10.13
CA GLU A 65 -16.62 -19.95 9.60
C GLU A 65 -15.86 -20.64 8.46
N GLN A 66 -15.09 -19.86 7.67
CA GLN A 66 -14.34 -20.37 6.50
C GLN A 66 -12.85 -20.58 6.78
N GLY A 67 -12.32 -20.02 7.88
CA GLY A 67 -10.89 -20.09 8.22
C GLY A 67 -9.99 -19.34 7.25
N ILE A 68 -10.51 -18.30 6.56
CA ILE A 68 -9.77 -17.49 5.59
C ILE A 68 -10.01 -16.00 5.82
N THR A 69 -9.01 -15.17 5.58
CA THR A 69 -9.16 -13.72 5.51
C THR A 69 -9.91 -13.33 4.23
N ILE A 70 -10.97 -12.56 4.33
CA ILE A 70 -11.84 -12.13 3.20
C ILE A 70 -11.58 -10.68 2.84
N ASP A 71 -11.49 -9.80 3.85
CA ASP A 71 -11.28 -8.37 3.66
C ASP A 71 -9.98 -7.93 4.33
N VAL A 72 -9.54 -6.70 4.04
CA VAL A 72 -8.35 -6.13 4.69
C VAL A 72 -8.69 -5.77 6.12
N ALA A 73 -8.04 -6.41 7.08
CA ALA A 73 -8.16 -6.08 8.49
C ALA A 73 -6.93 -5.28 8.94
N TYR A 74 -7.17 -4.11 9.55
CA TYR A 74 -6.10 -3.31 10.12
C TYR A 74 -5.92 -3.59 11.60
N LYS A 75 -4.69 -3.93 12.00
CA LYS A 75 -4.28 -4.13 13.39
C LYS A 75 -3.23 -3.09 13.76
N TYR A 76 -3.27 -2.67 15.00
CA TYR A 76 -2.39 -1.61 15.51
C TYR A 76 -1.67 -2.10 16.74
N PHE A 77 -0.38 -1.85 16.80
CA PHE A 77 0.40 -2.02 18.01
C PHE A 77 1.55 -1.01 18.05
N SER A 78 2.19 -0.89 19.19
CA SER A 78 3.30 0.04 19.36
C SER A 78 4.33 -0.52 20.34
N THR A 79 5.57 -0.14 20.12
CA THR A 79 6.67 -0.30 21.05
C THR A 79 7.12 1.08 21.55
N GLU A 80 8.11 1.11 22.40
CA GLU A 80 8.72 2.39 22.81
C GLU A 80 9.42 3.10 21.64
N LYS A 81 9.84 2.35 20.59
CA LYS A 81 10.60 2.88 19.45
C LYS A 81 9.69 3.29 18.28
N ARG A 82 8.63 2.51 17.98
CA ARG A 82 7.86 2.64 16.73
C ARG A 82 6.40 2.27 16.91
N LYS A 83 5.53 2.88 16.10
CA LYS A 83 4.13 2.46 15.95
C LYS A 83 3.99 1.61 14.70
N PHE A 84 3.09 0.64 14.72
CA PHE A 84 2.88 -0.31 13.63
C PHE A 84 1.42 -0.34 13.21
N ILE A 85 1.21 -0.37 11.91
CA ILE A 85 -0.08 -0.64 11.28
C ILE A 85 0.09 -1.87 10.40
N ILE A 86 -0.59 -2.95 10.77
CA ILE A 86 -0.62 -4.19 10.01
C ILE A 86 -1.87 -4.17 9.13
N ALA A 87 -1.72 -4.31 7.81
CA ALA A 87 -2.81 -4.64 6.92
C ALA A 87 -2.78 -6.16 6.67
N ASP A 88 -3.65 -6.90 7.34
CA ASP A 88 -3.81 -8.33 7.07
C ASP A 88 -4.63 -8.50 5.80
N THR A 89 -4.02 -9.08 4.77
CA THR A 89 -4.62 -9.19 3.45
C THR A 89 -5.00 -10.63 3.11
N PRO A 90 -6.10 -10.83 2.35
CA PRO A 90 -6.51 -12.15 1.95
C PRO A 90 -5.44 -12.85 1.09
N GLY A 91 -5.22 -14.15 1.34
CA GLY A 91 -4.34 -14.98 0.52
C GLY A 91 -4.99 -15.55 -0.74
N HIS A 92 -6.31 -15.59 -0.81
CA HIS A 92 -7.06 -16.24 -1.88
C HIS A 92 -7.15 -15.37 -3.14
N ILE A 93 -7.03 -16.00 -4.32
CA ILE A 93 -7.02 -15.31 -5.63
C ILE A 93 -8.25 -14.40 -5.86
N GLN A 94 -9.42 -14.81 -5.39
CA GLN A 94 -10.67 -14.05 -5.54
C GLN A 94 -10.63 -12.68 -4.86
N TYR A 95 -9.75 -12.50 -3.88
CA TYR A 95 -9.63 -11.27 -3.09
C TYR A 95 -8.38 -10.45 -3.42
N THR A 96 -7.79 -10.65 -4.60
CA THR A 96 -6.58 -9.91 -5.06
C THR A 96 -6.78 -8.39 -4.99
N ARG A 97 -7.98 -7.88 -5.28
CA ARG A 97 -8.34 -6.45 -5.13
C ARG A 97 -8.12 -5.92 -3.70
N ASN A 98 -8.49 -6.74 -2.70
CA ASN A 98 -8.36 -6.35 -1.30
C ASN A 98 -6.87 -6.33 -0.90
N MET A 99 -6.08 -7.27 -1.41
CA MET A 99 -4.63 -7.26 -1.25
C MET A 99 -4.01 -6.00 -1.89
N PHE A 100 -4.41 -5.64 -3.11
CA PHE A 100 -3.91 -4.42 -3.77
C PHE A 100 -4.23 -3.17 -2.93
N THR A 101 -5.44 -3.08 -2.38
CA THR A 101 -5.84 -1.98 -1.49
C THR A 101 -5.01 -1.93 -0.21
N GLY A 102 -4.79 -3.07 0.45
CA GLY A 102 -3.96 -3.14 1.66
C GLY A 102 -2.50 -2.80 1.42
N SER A 103 -1.96 -3.22 0.26
CA SER A 103 -0.56 -2.98 -0.11
C SER A 103 -0.28 -1.53 -0.50
N SER A 104 -1.24 -0.81 -1.09
CA SER A 104 -1.05 0.55 -1.62
C SER A 104 -0.66 1.59 -0.55
N ASN A 105 -1.02 1.37 0.71
CA ASN A 105 -0.69 2.24 1.83
C ASN A 105 0.42 1.69 2.73
N SER A 106 1.13 0.65 2.27
CA SER A 106 2.16 -0.02 3.07
C SER A 106 3.56 0.43 2.65
N ASP A 107 4.47 0.39 3.61
CA ASP A 107 5.90 0.71 3.45
C ASP A 107 6.73 -0.56 3.27
N LEU A 108 6.21 -1.71 3.73
CA LEU A 108 6.87 -3.02 3.74
C LEU A 108 5.85 -4.11 3.39
N ALA A 109 6.26 -5.09 2.59
CA ALA A 109 5.53 -6.35 2.41
C ALA A 109 6.16 -7.45 3.26
N ILE A 110 5.36 -8.21 4.01
CA ILE A 110 5.77 -9.48 4.61
C ILE A 110 5.09 -10.60 3.83
N ILE A 111 5.88 -11.32 3.04
CA ILE A 111 5.39 -12.46 2.25
C ILE A 111 5.74 -13.74 2.98
N LEU A 112 4.72 -14.46 3.44
CA LEU A 112 4.90 -15.75 4.09
C LEU A 112 5.09 -16.86 3.07
N VAL A 113 6.02 -17.74 3.37
CA VAL A 113 6.31 -18.96 2.60
C VAL A 113 6.35 -20.14 3.56
N ASP A 114 5.54 -21.17 3.31
CA ASP A 114 5.61 -22.42 4.05
C ASP A 114 6.91 -23.17 3.67
N ALA A 115 7.75 -23.43 4.65
CA ALA A 115 9.06 -24.08 4.43
C ALA A 115 8.98 -25.45 3.73
N ARG A 116 7.83 -26.14 3.84
CA ARG A 116 7.61 -27.44 3.17
C ARG A 116 7.35 -27.30 1.67
N ASN A 117 6.71 -26.19 1.27
CA ASN A 117 6.20 -25.99 -0.09
C ASN A 117 7.11 -25.09 -0.94
N GLY A 118 7.95 -24.26 -0.29
CA GLY A 118 8.78 -23.27 -0.99
C GLY A 118 7.94 -22.23 -1.73
N ILE A 119 8.44 -21.75 -2.87
CA ILE A 119 7.82 -20.70 -3.65
C ILE A 119 6.68 -21.25 -4.49
N THR A 120 5.46 -20.90 -4.13
CA THR A 120 4.23 -21.30 -4.83
C THR A 120 3.81 -20.24 -5.86
N GLU A 121 2.79 -20.54 -6.67
CA GLU A 121 2.16 -19.55 -7.58
C GLU A 121 1.63 -18.35 -6.81
N GLN A 122 1.07 -18.56 -5.63
CA GLN A 122 0.56 -17.48 -4.77
C GLN A 122 1.70 -16.58 -4.28
N THR A 123 2.83 -17.17 -3.85
CA THR A 123 4.03 -16.43 -3.46
C THR A 123 4.50 -15.53 -4.62
N ARG A 124 4.56 -16.07 -5.83
CA ARG A 124 4.95 -15.31 -7.03
C ARG A 124 3.99 -14.15 -7.28
N ARG A 125 2.69 -14.40 -7.28
CA ARG A 125 1.66 -13.38 -7.49
C ARG A 125 1.74 -12.26 -6.45
N HIS A 126 1.86 -12.59 -5.17
CA HIS A 126 1.97 -11.58 -4.12
C HIS A 126 3.22 -10.71 -4.28
N SER A 127 4.32 -11.31 -4.71
CA SER A 127 5.56 -10.60 -4.97
C SER A 127 5.44 -9.67 -6.20
N ILE A 128 4.79 -10.12 -7.27
CA ILE A 128 4.53 -9.30 -8.46
C ILE A 128 3.63 -8.11 -8.12
N ILE A 129 2.56 -8.33 -7.36
CA ILE A 129 1.70 -7.24 -6.90
C ILE A 129 2.50 -6.25 -6.06
N SER A 130 3.35 -6.74 -5.14
CA SER A 130 4.23 -5.88 -4.33
C SER A 130 5.17 -5.05 -5.20
N SER A 131 5.69 -5.62 -6.29
CA SER A 131 6.53 -4.92 -7.27
C SER A 131 5.72 -3.86 -8.03
N ILE A 132 4.53 -4.18 -8.56
CA ILE A 132 3.67 -3.25 -9.29
C ILE A 132 3.25 -2.08 -8.37
N VAL A 133 2.91 -2.37 -7.11
CA VAL A 133 2.62 -1.34 -6.09
C VAL A 133 3.90 -0.61 -5.67
N GLY A 134 5.06 -1.01 -6.19
CA GLY A 134 6.35 -0.35 -5.98
C GLY A 134 6.81 -0.34 -4.52
N LEU A 135 6.54 -1.38 -3.75
CA LEU A 135 6.99 -1.41 -2.36
C LEU A 135 8.52 -1.41 -2.28
N PRO A 136 9.10 -0.54 -1.44
CA PRO A 136 10.54 -0.37 -1.39
C PRO A 136 11.26 -1.58 -0.79
N HIS A 137 10.55 -2.36 0.04
CA HIS A 137 11.14 -3.48 0.75
C HIS A 137 10.15 -4.66 0.86
N VAL A 138 10.65 -5.85 0.58
CA VAL A 138 9.93 -7.12 0.77
C VAL A 138 10.68 -7.97 1.78
N LEU A 139 10.01 -8.39 2.84
CA LEU A 139 10.48 -9.40 3.79
C LEU A 139 9.83 -10.73 3.45
N VAL A 140 10.62 -11.71 3.08
CA VAL A 140 10.17 -13.09 2.90
C VAL A 140 10.32 -13.83 4.23
N CYS A 141 9.20 -14.11 4.89
CA CYS A 141 9.15 -14.85 6.13
C CYS A 141 8.93 -16.34 5.82
N ILE A 142 10.00 -17.15 5.94
CA ILE A 142 9.97 -18.60 5.73
C ILE A 142 9.45 -19.23 7.01
N ASN A 143 8.14 -19.47 7.03
CA ASN A 143 7.41 -19.94 8.20
C ASN A 143 7.31 -21.46 8.25
N LYS A 144 6.90 -21.99 9.40
CA LYS A 144 6.77 -23.42 9.69
C LYS A 144 8.09 -24.19 9.61
N MET A 145 9.17 -23.54 10.02
CA MET A 145 10.48 -24.20 10.10
C MET A 145 10.49 -25.39 11.05
N ASP A 146 9.58 -25.42 12.03
CA ASP A 146 9.35 -26.57 12.92
C ASP A 146 8.95 -27.85 12.16
N LEU A 147 8.26 -27.75 11.03
CA LEU A 147 7.82 -28.89 10.22
C LEU A 147 8.89 -29.43 9.27
N VAL A 148 10.04 -28.78 9.20
CA VAL A 148 11.21 -29.19 8.43
C VAL A 148 12.45 -29.34 9.33
N ASP A 149 12.24 -29.59 10.63
CA ASP A 149 13.28 -29.80 11.63
C ASP A 149 14.28 -28.63 11.73
N TYR A 150 13.84 -27.40 11.43
CA TYR A 150 14.65 -26.17 11.47
C TYR A 150 15.92 -26.23 10.59
N LYS A 151 15.89 -26.99 9.49
CA LYS A 151 17.06 -27.24 8.62
C LYS A 151 17.46 -26.00 7.85
N GLU A 152 18.75 -25.66 7.94
CA GLU A 152 19.34 -24.53 7.20
C GLU A 152 19.26 -24.75 5.69
N GLU A 153 19.46 -25.97 5.20
CA GLU A 153 19.45 -26.28 3.76
C GLU A 153 18.11 -25.92 3.10
N VAL A 154 16.99 -26.15 3.80
CA VAL A 154 15.64 -25.78 3.32
C VAL A 154 15.52 -24.27 3.20
N TYR A 155 15.97 -23.54 4.22
CA TYR A 155 15.98 -22.10 4.19
C TYR A 155 16.82 -21.55 3.03
N GLN A 156 18.06 -22.02 2.87
CA GLN A 156 18.97 -21.56 1.82
C GLN A 156 18.43 -21.85 0.41
N GLN A 157 17.78 -23.00 0.20
CA GLN A 157 17.14 -23.31 -1.07
C GLN A 157 16.02 -22.30 -1.41
N ILE A 158 15.13 -22.01 -0.47
CA ILE A 158 14.04 -21.05 -0.68
C ILE A 158 14.60 -19.63 -0.93
N VAL A 159 15.64 -19.23 -0.20
CA VAL A 159 16.33 -17.94 -0.41
C VAL A 159 16.90 -17.86 -1.83
N SER A 160 17.55 -18.91 -2.31
CA SER A 160 18.10 -18.97 -3.66
C SER A 160 17.03 -18.85 -4.73
N ASP A 161 15.95 -19.64 -4.61
CA ASP A 161 14.85 -19.67 -5.57
C ASP A 161 14.12 -18.33 -5.61
N TYR A 162 13.90 -17.72 -4.46
CA TYR A 162 13.24 -16.41 -4.40
C TYR A 162 14.12 -15.30 -4.97
N ASN A 163 15.42 -15.30 -4.70
CA ASN A 163 16.33 -14.30 -5.25
C ASN A 163 16.39 -14.34 -6.79
N GLU A 164 16.34 -15.53 -7.38
CA GLU A 164 16.28 -15.68 -8.83
C GLU A 164 14.98 -15.07 -9.39
N PHE A 165 13.86 -15.37 -8.75
CA PHE A 165 12.56 -14.80 -9.12
C PHE A 165 12.49 -13.27 -8.89
N ALA A 166 12.98 -12.77 -7.77
CA ALA A 166 12.96 -11.34 -7.43
C ALA A 166 13.69 -10.47 -8.47
N LYS A 167 14.78 -10.99 -9.05
CA LYS A 167 15.51 -10.31 -10.14
C LYS A 167 14.63 -10.13 -11.38
N GLN A 168 13.79 -11.11 -11.70
CA GLN A 168 12.90 -11.06 -12.87
C GLN A 168 11.82 -10.00 -12.72
N ILE A 169 11.29 -9.80 -11.51
CA ILE A 169 10.21 -8.86 -11.23
C ILE A 169 10.69 -7.48 -10.77
N GLY A 170 12.00 -7.25 -10.72
CA GLY A 170 12.58 -5.93 -10.40
C GLY A 170 12.42 -5.47 -8.95
N VAL A 171 12.22 -6.38 -7.99
CA VAL A 171 12.23 -6.03 -6.56
C VAL A 171 13.65 -5.75 -6.12
N SER A 172 13.90 -4.53 -5.65
CA SER A 172 15.26 -4.04 -5.36
C SER A 172 15.79 -4.47 -4.00
N LYS A 173 14.94 -4.57 -2.99
CA LYS A 173 15.35 -4.88 -1.61
C LYS A 173 14.52 -6.03 -1.05
N VAL A 174 15.16 -7.17 -0.86
CA VAL A 174 14.54 -8.36 -0.28
C VAL A 174 15.33 -8.78 0.95
N SER A 175 14.63 -9.03 2.04
CA SER A 175 15.18 -9.63 3.25
C SER A 175 14.53 -10.99 3.50
N PHE A 176 15.22 -11.89 4.17
CA PHE A 176 14.75 -13.23 4.47
C PHE A 176 14.83 -13.50 5.96
N LEU A 177 13.80 -14.14 6.49
CA LEU A 177 13.71 -14.47 7.91
C LEU A 177 13.08 -15.87 8.09
N PRO A 178 13.80 -16.85 8.67
CA PRO A 178 13.20 -18.12 9.04
C PRO A 178 12.45 -17.99 10.35
N ALA A 179 11.22 -18.54 10.43
CA ALA A 179 10.40 -18.49 11.64
C ALA A 179 9.53 -19.71 11.83
N SER A 180 9.05 -19.89 13.03
CA SER A 180 7.89 -20.74 13.33
C SER A 180 6.88 -19.92 14.13
N ALA A 181 5.81 -19.51 13.47
CA ALA A 181 4.72 -18.79 14.12
C ALA A 181 4.03 -19.65 15.18
N PHE A 182 4.01 -20.98 14.98
CA PHE A 182 3.41 -21.92 15.92
C PHE A 182 4.20 -21.99 17.24
N THR A 183 5.51 -22.19 17.15
CA THR A 183 6.38 -22.30 18.35
C THR A 183 6.87 -20.95 18.88
N GLY A 184 6.73 -19.86 18.11
CA GLY A 184 7.25 -18.53 18.42
C GLY A 184 8.72 -18.30 18.07
N GLU A 185 9.40 -19.32 17.50
CA GLU A 185 10.83 -19.22 17.16
C GLU A 185 11.07 -18.13 16.11
N ASN A 186 12.01 -17.24 16.39
CA ASN A 186 12.38 -16.06 15.59
C ASN A 186 11.25 -15.06 15.31
N VAL A 187 10.11 -15.14 16.02
CA VAL A 187 9.07 -14.10 15.92
C VAL A 187 9.42 -12.92 16.82
N VAL A 188 9.46 -13.09 18.13
CA VAL A 188 9.88 -12.07 19.09
C VAL A 188 11.17 -12.47 19.79
N THR A 189 11.33 -13.77 20.07
CA THR A 189 12.50 -14.32 20.76
C THR A 189 13.15 -15.43 19.95
N LYS A 190 14.45 -15.64 20.17
CA LYS A 190 15.20 -16.81 19.68
C LYS A 190 15.28 -17.85 20.79
N THR A 191 14.93 -19.09 20.49
CA THR A 191 15.02 -20.20 21.46
C THR A 191 16.21 -21.12 21.21
N GLY A 192 17.05 -20.81 20.21
CA GLY A 192 18.27 -21.56 19.88
C GLY A 192 18.06 -22.76 18.96
N LYS A 193 16.88 -22.90 18.35
CA LYS A 193 16.61 -23.99 17.39
C LYS A 193 17.19 -23.72 16.01
N MET A 194 17.45 -22.44 15.69
CA MET A 194 18.04 -22.00 14.43
C MET A 194 19.29 -21.14 14.69
N ASP A 195 20.24 -21.65 15.47
CA ASP A 195 21.49 -20.94 15.84
C ASP A 195 22.35 -20.61 14.60
N TRP A 196 22.13 -21.27 13.47
CA TRP A 196 22.75 -20.95 12.20
C TRP A 196 22.25 -19.60 11.63
N PHE A 197 21.09 -19.12 12.04
CA PHE A 197 20.54 -17.85 11.60
C PHE A 197 20.99 -16.70 12.53
N GLN A 198 21.92 -15.87 12.06
CA GLN A 198 22.46 -14.74 12.83
C GLN A 198 21.69 -13.42 12.62
N GLY A 199 20.64 -13.41 11.78
CA GLY A 199 19.82 -12.22 11.55
C GLY A 199 18.91 -11.88 12.74
N PRO A 200 18.15 -10.78 12.66
CA PRO A 200 17.21 -10.35 13.71
C PRO A 200 16.00 -11.29 13.78
N THR A 201 15.25 -11.23 14.91
CA THR A 201 13.87 -11.75 14.96
C THR A 201 12.95 -10.88 14.10
N LEU A 202 11.74 -11.36 13.82
CA LEU A 202 10.75 -10.55 13.09
C LEU A 202 10.46 -9.22 13.81
N PHE A 203 10.33 -9.26 15.11
CA PHE A 203 10.06 -8.08 15.91
C PHE A 203 11.21 -7.06 15.87
N GLU A 204 12.45 -7.52 16.06
CA GLU A 204 13.65 -6.69 15.93
C GLU A 204 13.80 -6.11 14.52
N PHE A 205 13.52 -6.90 13.49
CA PHE A 205 13.52 -6.43 12.10
C PHE A 205 12.52 -5.30 11.91
N LEU A 206 11.28 -5.46 12.36
CA LEU A 206 10.23 -4.43 12.24
C LEU A 206 10.57 -3.15 13.01
N GLU A 207 11.25 -3.26 14.16
CA GLU A 207 11.69 -2.09 14.92
C GLU A 207 12.85 -1.32 14.28
N THR A 208 13.69 -2.01 13.49
CA THR A 208 14.96 -1.47 13.00
C THR A 208 15.00 -1.24 11.49
N VAL A 209 14.07 -1.82 10.73
CA VAL A 209 14.05 -1.67 9.28
C VAL A 209 13.91 -0.19 8.91
N GLU A 210 14.88 0.30 8.15
CA GLU A 210 14.81 1.64 7.58
C GLU A 210 13.89 1.63 6.36
N ILE A 211 12.88 2.46 6.42
CA ILE A 211 11.99 2.73 5.29
C ILE A 211 12.44 4.04 4.67
N GLU A 212 12.94 3.96 3.45
CA GLU A 212 13.23 5.17 2.69
C GLU A 212 11.93 5.96 2.56
N SER A 213 11.89 7.14 3.21
CA SER A 213 10.77 8.04 3.04
C SER A 213 10.87 8.65 1.64
N TYR A 214 10.21 8.04 0.66
CA TYR A 214 10.07 8.60 -0.69
C TYR A 214 9.48 10.02 -0.70
N GLN A 215 9.03 10.50 0.46
CA GLN A 215 8.25 11.73 0.54
C GLN A 215 9.09 13.01 0.55
N ASP A 216 10.31 12.97 1.13
CA ASP A 216 11.09 14.19 1.37
C ASP A 216 12.04 14.54 0.22
N THR A 217 12.41 13.58 -0.64
CA THR A 217 13.35 13.78 -1.74
C THR A 217 12.69 14.09 -3.08
N ASN A 218 11.37 13.87 -3.21
CA ASN A 218 10.64 14.09 -4.44
C ASN A 218 10.32 15.57 -4.67
N ALA A 219 10.12 15.93 -5.93
CA ALA A 219 9.67 17.28 -6.31
C ALA A 219 8.39 17.66 -5.55
N PRO A 220 8.28 18.92 -5.06
CA PRO A 220 7.12 19.33 -4.28
C PRO A 220 5.82 19.23 -5.07
N ARG A 221 4.81 18.61 -4.44
CA ARG A 221 3.46 18.45 -5.00
C ARG A 221 2.43 18.75 -3.92
N PHE A 222 1.49 19.63 -4.22
CA PHE A 222 0.35 19.93 -3.35
C PHE A 222 -0.92 19.79 -4.15
N GLN A 223 -1.94 19.14 -3.60
CA GLN A 223 -3.22 19.03 -4.27
C GLN A 223 -4.34 19.60 -3.42
N VAL A 224 -5.14 20.46 -4.03
CA VAL A 224 -6.27 21.14 -3.40
C VAL A 224 -7.38 20.14 -3.12
N GLN A 225 -7.74 20.00 -1.86
CA GLN A 225 -8.86 19.18 -1.41
C GLN A 225 -10.13 19.99 -1.17
N TYR A 226 -9.96 21.22 -0.74
CA TYR A 226 -11.07 22.13 -0.42
C TYR A 226 -10.64 23.58 -0.60
N VAL A 227 -11.53 24.41 -1.15
CA VAL A 227 -11.34 25.86 -1.24
C VAL A 227 -12.01 26.50 -0.03
N VAL A 228 -11.21 27.09 0.85
CA VAL A 228 -11.69 27.76 2.05
C VAL A 228 -12.05 29.19 1.68
N ARG A 229 -13.33 29.50 1.72
CA ARG A 229 -13.86 30.87 1.45
C ARG A 229 -14.99 31.15 2.44
N PRO A 230 -14.66 31.56 3.67
CA PRO A 230 -15.67 31.99 4.64
C PRO A 230 -16.45 33.17 4.10
N GLN A 231 -17.77 33.14 4.26
CA GLN A 231 -18.65 34.25 3.88
C GLN A 231 -19.08 35.05 5.12
N THR A 232 -18.09 35.43 5.96
CA THR A 232 -18.32 36.24 7.16
C THR A 232 -17.82 37.65 6.91
N GLU A 233 -18.41 38.66 7.59
CA GLU A 233 -17.99 40.08 7.45
C GLU A 233 -16.51 40.28 7.80
N GLU A 234 -15.97 39.49 8.75
CA GLU A 234 -14.59 39.60 9.21
C GLU A 234 -13.57 38.94 8.25
N LEU A 235 -14.00 37.99 7.42
CA LEU A 235 -13.16 37.21 6.51
C LEU A 235 -13.63 37.31 5.05
N HIS A 236 -14.15 38.44 4.66
CA HIS A 236 -14.73 38.69 3.33
C HIS A 236 -13.74 38.36 2.19
N ASP A 237 -12.48 38.74 2.37
CA ASP A 237 -11.41 38.56 1.37
C ASP A 237 -10.55 37.30 1.60
N TYR A 238 -10.92 36.46 2.59
CA TYR A 238 -10.18 35.27 2.88
C TYR A 238 -10.42 34.23 1.79
N ARG A 239 -9.34 33.81 1.13
CA ARG A 239 -9.33 32.73 0.15
C ARG A 239 -8.10 31.85 0.38
N GLY A 240 -8.33 30.60 0.76
CA GLY A 240 -7.27 29.64 1.02
C GLY A 240 -7.54 28.31 0.32
N TYR A 241 -6.49 27.63 -0.03
CA TYR A 241 -6.54 26.32 -0.69
C TYR A 241 -6.06 25.26 0.29
N ALA A 242 -7.01 24.54 0.90
CA ALA A 242 -6.72 23.50 1.87
C ALA A 242 -6.39 22.19 1.16
N GLY A 243 -5.36 21.51 1.63
CA GLY A 243 -4.93 20.21 1.11
C GLY A 243 -3.79 19.63 1.92
N SER A 244 -3.14 18.62 1.37
CA SER A 244 -1.93 18.03 1.95
C SER A 244 -0.75 18.19 1.01
N VAL A 245 0.42 18.48 1.54
CA VAL A 245 1.67 18.37 0.80
C VAL A 245 1.92 16.90 0.49
N LEU A 246 1.85 16.53 -0.78
CA LEU A 246 1.99 15.15 -1.21
C LEU A 246 3.45 14.71 -1.19
N SER A 247 4.38 15.61 -1.57
CA SER A 247 5.83 15.39 -1.58
C SER A 247 6.59 16.70 -1.49
N GLY A 248 7.88 16.64 -1.10
CA GLY A 248 8.76 17.78 -0.97
C GLY A 248 8.29 18.81 0.06
N SER A 249 8.66 20.06 -0.14
CA SER A 249 8.24 21.17 0.73
C SER A 249 7.86 22.42 -0.07
N PHE A 250 7.04 23.27 0.52
CA PHE A 250 6.63 24.57 0.00
C PHE A 250 6.96 25.66 1.02
N LYS A 251 7.42 26.80 0.52
CA LYS A 251 7.75 27.97 1.33
C LYS A 251 6.92 29.18 0.93
N LYS A 252 6.69 30.04 1.87
CA LYS A 252 6.16 31.39 1.60
C LYS A 252 7.09 32.11 0.61
N GLY A 253 6.54 32.71 -0.42
CA GLY A 253 7.27 33.36 -1.50
C GLY A 253 7.64 32.44 -2.68
N ASP A 254 7.36 31.13 -2.61
CA ASP A 254 7.61 30.26 -3.74
C ASP A 254 6.72 30.61 -4.93
N LYS A 255 7.33 30.68 -6.11
CA LYS A 255 6.59 30.82 -7.37
C LYS A 255 6.08 29.45 -7.78
N VAL A 256 4.76 29.36 -7.98
CA VAL A 256 4.07 28.11 -8.26
C VAL A 256 3.29 28.17 -9.56
N HIS A 257 3.08 27.00 -10.14
CA HIS A 257 2.22 26.78 -11.29
C HIS A 257 1.05 25.89 -10.87
N ILE A 258 -0.14 26.14 -11.41
CA ILE A 258 -1.39 25.51 -11.03
C ILE A 258 -2.01 24.76 -12.21
N TYR A 259 -2.23 23.48 -12.06
CA TYR A 259 -2.88 22.61 -13.04
C TYR A 259 -4.32 22.25 -12.59
N PRO A 260 -5.28 22.04 -13.52
CA PRO A 260 -5.16 22.13 -14.98
C PRO A 260 -5.38 23.53 -15.56
N VAL A 261 -5.54 24.58 -14.74
CA VAL A 261 -5.84 25.94 -15.21
C VAL A 261 -4.67 26.61 -15.93
N ASP A 262 -3.46 26.04 -15.85
CA ASP A 262 -2.25 26.48 -16.53
C ASP A 262 -1.86 27.93 -16.21
N LEU A 263 -1.94 28.32 -14.96
CA LEU A 263 -1.63 29.66 -14.45
C LEU A 263 -0.52 29.61 -13.40
N SER A 264 0.15 30.73 -13.20
CA SER A 264 1.21 30.84 -12.18
C SER A 264 0.86 31.93 -11.17
N SER A 265 1.35 31.76 -9.94
CA SER A 265 1.22 32.74 -8.86
C SER A 265 2.37 32.59 -7.88
N THR A 266 2.34 33.36 -6.79
CA THR A 266 3.30 33.26 -5.67
C THR A 266 2.55 32.87 -4.40
N ILE A 267 3.14 32.03 -3.57
CA ILE A 267 2.58 31.69 -2.25
C ILE A 267 2.74 32.89 -1.33
N SER A 268 1.62 33.52 -0.97
CA SER A 268 1.61 34.71 -0.07
C SER A 268 1.66 34.28 1.40
N LYS A 269 1.05 33.12 1.76
CA LYS A 269 0.93 32.65 3.13
C LYS A 269 0.71 31.13 3.16
N ILE A 270 1.21 30.47 4.20
CA ILE A 270 0.91 29.07 4.52
C ILE A 270 0.35 29.02 5.95
N GLU A 271 -0.78 28.35 6.15
CA GLU A 271 -1.38 28.16 7.47
C GLU A 271 -1.46 26.68 7.85
N LYS A 272 -1.09 26.40 9.10
CA LYS A 272 -1.21 25.09 9.72
C LYS A 272 -1.87 25.25 11.09
N PHE A 273 -3.04 24.63 11.28
CA PHE A 273 -3.81 24.73 12.54
C PHE A 273 -3.97 26.19 13.04
N GLU A 274 -4.47 27.08 12.17
CA GLU A 274 -4.69 28.50 12.46
C GLU A 274 -3.42 29.34 12.73
N THR A 275 -2.24 28.74 12.55
CA THR A 275 -0.95 29.41 12.71
C THR A 275 -0.26 29.56 11.36
N GLU A 276 0.26 30.77 11.07
CA GLU A 276 1.11 31.01 9.91
C GLU A 276 2.45 30.32 10.10
N VAL A 277 2.91 29.61 9.05
CA VAL A 277 4.21 28.94 9.01
C VAL A 277 4.98 29.36 7.77
N GLU A 278 6.30 29.39 7.86
CA GLU A 278 7.18 29.78 6.75
C GLU A 278 7.35 28.63 5.73
N GLU A 279 7.24 27.38 6.17
CA GLU A 279 7.45 26.20 5.34
C GLU A 279 6.49 25.08 5.74
N ALA A 280 6.04 24.29 4.74
CA ALA A 280 5.23 23.08 4.93
C ALA A 280 5.90 21.89 4.23
N HIS A 281 5.90 20.73 4.89
CA HIS A 281 6.59 19.53 4.45
C HIS A 281 5.63 18.41 4.03
N ALA A 282 6.15 17.42 3.31
CA ALA A 282 5.40 16.25 2.88
C ALA A 282 4.62 15.60 4.04
N GLY A 283 3.35 15.28 3.78
CA GLY A 283 2.43 14.69 4.75
C GLY A 283 1.68 15.69 5.62
N GLU A 284 2.03 16.98 5.60
CA GLU A 284 1.38 17.99 6.40
C GLU A 284 0.09 18.52 5.74
N PRO A 285 -1.02 18.58 6.48
CA PRO A 285 -2.23 19.29 6.05
C PRO A 285 -2.04 20.79 6.27
N VAL A 286 -2.21 21.58 5.22
CA VAL A 286 -2.03 23.04 5.26
C VAL A 286 -3.05 23.75 4.39
N ILE A 287 -3.17 25.07 4.59
CA ILE A 287 -3.88 25.99 3.70
C ILE A 287 -2.84 26.88 3.02
N ILE A 288 -2.80 26.85 1.71
CA ILE A 288 -1.94 27.71 0.89
C ILE A 288 -2.77 28.90 0.41
N HIS A 289 -2.22 30.10 0.55
CA HIS A 289 -2.76 31.36 -0.01
C HIS A 289 -1.84 31.81 -1.14
N LEU A 290 -2.44 32.36 -2.19
CA LEU A 290 -1.74 32.87 -3.35
C LEU A 290 -1.88 34.40 -3.41
N GLU A 291 -0.94 35.09 -4.06
CA GLU A 291 -1.00 36.54 -4.28
C GLU A 291 -2.10 36.90 -5.26
N ASP A 292 -2.34 36.03 -6.26
CA ASP A 292 -3.32 36.31 -7.32
C ASP A 292 -4.65 35.62 -7.04
N GLU A 293 -5.75 36.23 -7.43
CA GLU A 293 -7.08 35.64 -7.41
C GLU A 293 -7.27 34.71 -8.62
N ILE A 294 -6.86 33.46 -8.48
CA ILE A 294 -6.99 32.44 -9.52
C ILE A 294 -8.18 31.53 -9.20
N ASP A 295 -8.93 31.15 -10.23
CA ASP A 295 -10.05 30.23 -10.08
C ASP A 295 -9.55 28.79 -9.97
N ILE A 296 -9.20 28.42 -8.73
CA ILE A 296 -8.71 27.10 -8.35
C ILE A 296 -9.84 26.31 -7.71
N SER A 297 -9.98 25.06 -8.09
CA SER A 297 -11.00 24.16 -7.56
C SER A 297 -10.40 22.95 -6.88
N ARG A 298 -11.24 22.17 -6.20
CA ARG A 298 -10.85 20.83 -5.69
C ARG A 298 -10.27 20.00 -6.81
N GLY A 299 -9.11 19.38 -6.56
CA GLY A 299 -8.38 18.55 -7.51
C GLY A 299 -7.26 19.28 -8.24
N SER A 300 -7.23 20.63 -8.22
CA SER A 300 -6.10 21.38 -8.78
C SER A 300 -4.80 20.98 -8.08
N THR A 301 -3.72 20.90 -8.87
CA THR A 301 -2.38 20.56 -8.36
C THR A 301 -1.49 21.79 -8.44
N ILE A 302 -0.86 22.15 -7.32
CA ILE A 302 0.09 23.25 -7.21
C ILE A 302 1.50 22.69 -7.14
N VAL A 303 2.39 23.18 -8.00
CA VAL A 303 3.79 22.76 -8.07
C VAL A 303 4.72 23.98 -8.16
N PRO A 304 5.95 23.94 -7.64
CA PRO A 304 6.91 25.02 -7.90
C PRO A 304 7.25 25.11 -9.39
N ILE A 305 7.44 26.31 -9.91
CA ILE A 305 7.72 26.56 -11.34
C ILE A 305 8.96 25.78 -11.82
N GLN A 306 9.98 25.64 -10.97
CA GLN A 306 11.20 24.89 -11.30
C GLN A 306 10.99 23.34 -11.29
N ASN A 307 9.88 22.85 -10.76
CA ASN A 307 9.59 21.42 -10.63
C ASN A 307 8.32 21.03 -11.39
N GLN A 308 8.25 21.43 -12.66
CA GLN A 308 7.09 21.15 -13.51
C GLN A 308 6.71 19.68 -13.50
N ILE A 309 5.43 19.42 -13.72
CA ILE A 309 4.82 18.10 -13.79
C ILE A 309 4.24 17.90 -15.19
N GLN A 310 4.14 16.66 -15.66
CA GLN A 310 3.42 16.37 -16.88
C GLN A 310 1.91 16.61 -16.69
N ALA A 311 1.28 17.23 -17.69
CA ALA A 311 -0.16 17.45 -17.69
C ALA A 311 -0.71 17.07 -19.07
N GLU A 312 -1.26 15.86 -19.18
CA GLU A 312 -1.67 15.27 -20.43
C GLU A 312 -3.05 14.62 -20.35
N ASN A 313 -3.72 14.55 -21.50
CA ASN A 313 -5.01 13.88 -21.64
C ASN A 313 -4.88 12.38 -22.01
N SER A 314 -3.67 11.89 -22.29
CA SER A 314 -3.45 10.51 -22.68
C SER A 314 -2.12 10.04 -22.14
N PHE A 315 -2.12 8.90 -21.46
CA PHE A 315 -0.94 8.32 -20.82
C PHE A 315 -1.03 6.80 -20.76
N GLU A 316 0.11 6.15 -20.60
CA GLU A 316 0.23 4.71 -20.39
C GLU A 316 0.19 4.38 -18.90
N ALA A 317 -0.45 3.26 -18.55
CA ALA A 317 -0.58 2.81 -17.17
C ALA A 317 -0.68 1.29 -17.10
N VAL A 318 -0.29 0.74 -15.97
CA VAL A 318 -0.63 -0.64 -15.59
C VAL A 318 -1.85 -0.60 -14.69
N VAL A 319 -2.90 -1.32 -15.05
CA VAL A 319 -4.14 -1.41 -14.26
C VAL A 319 -4.40 -2.84 -13.79
N CYS A 320 -4.95 -2.96 -12.58
CA CYS A 320 -5.56 -4.17 -12.06
C CYS A 320 -7.09 -4.03 -12.16
N TRP A 321 -7.74 -4.91 -12.93
CA TRP A 321 -9.19 -4.90 -13.03
C TRP A 321 -9.84 -5.61 -11.83
N MET A 322 -10.80 -4.96 -11.19
CA MET A 322 -11.36 -5.39 -9.90
C MET A 322 -12.86 -5.68 -9.94
N ASP A 323 -13.52 -5.41 -11.07
CA ASP A 323 -14.96 -5.69 -11.21
C ASP A 323 -15.19 -7.14 -11.66
N ASN A 324 -16.25 -7.75 -11.15
CA ASN A 324 -16.71 -9.06 -11.63
C ASN A 324 -17.18 -9.02 -13.09
N LYS A 325 -17.63 -7.84 -13.55
CA LYS A 325 -17.96 -7.61 -14.96
C LYS A 325 -16.70 -7.25 -15.72
N SER A 326 -16.46 -8.00 -16.79
CA SER A 326 -15.33 -7.71 -17.68
C SER A 326 -15.47 -6.33 -18.33
N PHE A 327 -14.34 -5.64 -18.46
CA PHE A 327 -14.26 -4.40 -19.23
C PHE A 327 -14.61 -4.66 -20.68
N GLN A 328 -15.34 -3.72 -21.27
CA GLN A 328 -15.64 -3.71 -22.70
C GLN A 328 -15.11 -2.43 -23.35
N PRO A 329 -14.54 -2.51 -24.56
CA PRO A 329 -14.08 -1.33 -25.28
C PRO A 329 -15.17 -0.25 -25.39
N GLY A 330 -14.79 1.00 -25.13
CA GLY A 330 -15.71 2.14 -25.15
C GLY A 330 -16.49 2.38 -23.85
N GLN A 331 -16.29 1.59 -22.80
CA GLN A 331 -16.89 1.82 -21.50
C GLN A 331 -16.43 3.16 -20.93
N LYS A 332 -17.39 3.99 -20.50
CA LYS A 332 -17.14 5.27 -19.85
C LYS A 332 -16.86 5.07 -18.37
N LEU A 333 -15.77 5.67 -17.91
CA LEU A 333 -15.28 5.59 -16.55
C LEU A 333 -15.02 6.99 -15.99
N LEU A 334 -14.89 7.08 -14.69
CA LEU A 334 -14.31 8.22 -13.99
C LEU A 334 -12.93 7.83 -13.49
N LEU A 335 -11.93 8.63 -13.78
CA LEU A 335 -10.61 8.51 -13.19
C LEU A 335 -10.55 9.40 -11.97
N GLN A 336 -10.04 8.87 -10.87
CA GLN A 336 -9.76 9.64 -9.66
C GLN A 336 -8.31 9.44 -9.23
N GLN A 337 -7.59 10.58 -9.15
CA GLN A 337 -6.24 10.67 -8.59
C GLN A 337 -6.30 11.59 -7.38
N ASN A 338 -6.18 11.03 -6.20
CA ASN A 338 -6.39 11.77 -4.94
C ASN A 338 -7.73 12.56 -4.94
N SER A 339 -7.69 13.90 -4.95
CA SER A 339 -8.88 14.76 -4.99
C SER A 339 -9.33 15.14 -6.40
N PHE A 340 -8.49 14.93 -7.43
CA PHE A 340 -8.85 15.20 -8.83
C PHE A 340 -9.72 14.08 -9.40
N ARG A 341 -10.77 14.47 -10.13
CA ARG A 341 -11.69 13.51 -10.76
C ARG A 341 -12.12 14.00 -12.13
N THR A 342 -11.98 13.16 -13.14
CA THR A 342 -12.35 13.46 -14.52
C THR A 342 -12.92 12.24 -15.22
N LYS A 343 -13.64 12.46 -16.35
CA LYS A 343 -14.10 11.36 -17.21
C LYS A 343 -12.92 10.73 -17.93
N ALA A 344 -12.94 9.42 -18.06
CA ALA A 344 -11.89 8.66 -18.70
C ALA A 344 -12.43 7.49 -19.52
N VAL A 345 -11.63 7.07 -20.49
CA VAL A 345 -11.83 5.84 -21.26
C VAL A 345 -10.51 5.10 -21.37
N ILE A 346 -10.54 3.79 -21.30
CA ILE A 346 -9.42 2.96 -21.74
C ILE A 346 -9.50 2.92 -23.25
N LYS A 347 -8.53 3.53 -23.90
CA LYS A 347 -8.46 3.64 -25.37
C LYS A 347 -7.97 2.34 -25.98
N GLU A 348 -6.99 1.72 -25.33
CA GLU A 348 -6.30 0.53 -25.81
C GLU A 348 -5.89 -0.33 -24.62
N VAL A 349 -6.02 -1.64 -24.77
CA VAL A 349 -5.48 -2.65 -23.86
C VAL A 349 -4.34 -3.34 -24.57
N ASP A 350 -3.11 -2.93 -24.25
CA ASP A 350 -1.91 -3.33 -24.99
C ASP A 350 -1.54 -4.79 -24.70
N ASN A 351 -1.19 -5.07 -23.47
CA ASN A 351 -0.69 -6.38 -23.05
C ASN A 351 -1.24 -6.76 -21.68
N LYS A 352 -1.45 -8.05 -21.49
CA LYS A 352 -1.73 -8.65 -20.19
C LYS A 352 -0.42 -9.06 -19.51
N ILE A 353 -0.28 -8.76 -18.25
CA ILE A 353 0.85 -9.20 -17.42
C ILE A 353 0.49 -10.51 -16.75
N ASN A 354 1.23 -11.57 -17.10
CA ASN A 354 1.07 -12.85 -16.42
C ASN A 354 1.63 -12.76 -15.00
N ILE A 355 0.75 -12.90 -14.01
CA ILE A 355 1.10 -12.76 -12.59
C ILE A 355 1.86 -13.96 -11.99
N TYR A 356 2.13 -14.99 -12.78
CA TYR A 356 2.88 -16.16 -12.35
C TYR A 356 4.35 -16.14 -12.79
N ASN A 357 4.61 -15.58 -13.99
CA ASN A 357 5.95 -15.53 -14.57
C ASN A 357 6.41 -14.12 -14.99
N TYR A 358 5.56 -13.11 -14.76
CA TYR A 358 5.80 -11.70 -15.12
C TYR A 358 6.07 -11.46 -16.62
N GLN A 359 5.56 -12.35 -17.48
CA GLN A 359 5.67 -12.19 -18.93
C GLN A 359 4.49 -11.40 -19.48
N SER A 360 4.75 -10.69 -20.57
CA SER A 360 3.73 -9.97 -21.32
C SER A 360 3.03 -10.93 -22.29
N GLU A 361 1.71 -10.96 -22.25
CA GLU A 361 0.85 -11.76 -23.12
C GLU A 361 -0.01 -10.84 -23.99
N GLU A 362 -0.33 -11.27 -25.21
CA GLU A 362 -1.26 -10.53 -26.06
C GLU A 362 -2.63 -10.43 -25.39
N SER A 363 -3.24 -9.26 -25.48
CA SER A 363 -4.58 -8.99 -24.99
C SER A 363 -5.61 -9.10 -26.10
N ASP A 364 -6.78 -9.63 -25.80
CA ASP A 364 -7.95 -9.61 -26.67
C ASP A 364 -8.74 -8.29 -26.60
N GLY A 365 -8.21 -7.29 -25.89
CA GLY A 365 -8.84 -5.99 -25.67
C GLY A 365 -9.84 -5.96 -24.53
N THR A 366 -10.00 -7.08 -23.79
CA THR A 366 -10.86 -7.18 -22.62
C THR A 366 -10.06 -7.29 -21.34
N LEU A 367 -10.66 -6.90 -20.20
CA LEU A 367 -10.07 -7.07 -18.86
C LEU A 367 -11.04 -7.89 -18.03
N HIS A 368 -10.51 -8.92 -17.39
CA HIS A 368 -11.28 -9.76 -16.47
C HIS A 368 -10.82 -9.51 -15.02
N LEU A 369 -11.65 -9.94 -14.08
CA LEU A 369 -11.33 -9.82 -12.64
C LEU A 369 -9.92 -10.34 -12.35
N ASN A 370 -9.13 -9.50 -11.66
CA ASN A 370 -7.74 -9.74 -11.27
C ASN A 370 -6.72 -9.72 -12.42
N ASP A 371 -7.11 -9.32 -13.62
CA ASP A 371 -6.16 -9.09 -14.70
C ASP A 371 -5.31 -7.84 -14.43
N PHE A 372 -4.03 -7.98 -14.67
CA PHE A 372 -3.09 -6.86 -14.74
C PHE A 372 -2.73 -6.62 -16.19
N CYS A 373 -3.03 -5.42 -16.68
CA CYS A 373 -2.81 -5.07 -18.07
C CYS A 373 -2.14 -3.71 -18.21
N LYS A 374 -1.27 -3.61 -19.21
CA LYS A 374 -0.79 -2.33 -19.71
C LYS A 374 -1.88 -1.74 -20.61
N VAL A 375 -2.25 -0.50 -20.35
CA VAL A 375 -3.35 0.19 -21.04
C VAL A 375 -2.96 1.62 -21.38
N THR A 376 -3.56 2.13 -22.48
CA THR A 376 -3.56 3.56 -22.79
C THR A 376 -4.88 4.16 -22.32
N ILE A 377 -4.80 5.15 -21.42
CA ILE A 377 -5.97 5.87 -20.88
C ILE A 377 -6.06 7.24 -21.53
N LYS A 378 -7.30 7.67 -21.84
CA LYS A 378 -7.61 9.02 -22.28
C LYS A 378 -8.60 9.66 -21.31
N THR A 379 -8.28 10.89 -20.87
CA THR A 379 -9.09 11.70 -19.94
C THR A 379 -9.75 12.90 -20.67
N ALA A 380 -10.85 13.38 -20.12
CA ALA A 380 -11.54 14.58 -20.62
C ALA A 380 -10.75 15.85 -20.30
N GLU A 381 -10.17 15.94 -19.11
CA GLU A 381 -9.31 17.05 -18.67
C GLU A 381 -7.87 16.57 -18.52
N PRO A 382 -6.87 17.44 -18.74
CA PRO A 382 -5.47 17.09 -18.52
C PRO A 382 -5.26 16.62 -17.06
N LEU A 383 -4.62 15.48 -16.90
CA LEU A 383 -4.18 14.97 -15.60
C LEU A 383 -2.74 15.45 -15.35
N ALA A 384 -2.51 16.09 -14.22
CA ALA A 384 -1.17 16.42 -13.76
C ALA A 384 -0.61 15.24 -12.97
N PHE A 385 0.47 14.61 -13.46
CA PHE A 385 1.02 13.39 -12.88
C PHE A 385 2.54 13.30 -13.01
N ASP A 386 3.14 12.60 -12.07
CA ASP A 386 4.46 11.99 -12.19
C ASP A 386 4.29 10.50 -12.54
N THR A 387 5.32 9.85 -13.07
CA THR A 387 5.28 8.39 -13.14
C THR A 387 5.22 7.80 -11.73
N TYR A 388 4.59 6.66 -11.56
CA TYR A 388 4.46 6.03 -10.24
C TYR A 388 5.82 5.77 -9.56
N LYS A 389 6.84 5.47 -10.36
CA LYS A 389 8.20 5.28 -9.90
C LYS A 389 8.82 6.55 -9.33
N GLN A 390 8.46 7.71 -9.89
CA GLN A 390 8.95 9.02 -9.42
C GLN A 390 8.17 9.48 -8.18
N ASN A 391 6.83 9.37 -8.22
CA ASN A 391 5.98 9.78 -7.12
C ASN A 391 4.71 8.92 -7.07
N ARG A 392 4.62 8.04 -6.06
CA ARG A 392 3.48 7.14 -5.90
C ARG A 392 2.15 7.86 -5.74
N LYS A 393 2.11 9.03 -5.08
CA LYS A 393 0.86 9.73 -4.80
C LYS A 393 0.27 10.42 -6.01
N THR A 394 1.11 10.93 -6.89
CA THR A 394 0.68 11.55 -8.16
C THR A 394 0.71 10.59 -9.34
N GLY A 395 1.37 9.44 -9.19
CA GLY A 395 1.46 8.41 -10.22
C GLY A 395 0.45 7.25 -10.06
N SER A 396 -0.50 7.34 -9.14
CA SER A 396 -1.53 6.32 -8.92
C SER A 396 -2.93 6.87 -9.03
N PHE A 397 -3.87 6.05 -9.47
CA PHE A 397 -5.27 6.41 -9.65
C PHE A 397 -6.20 5.21 -9.50
N ILE A 398 -7.48 5.49 -9.39
CA ILE A 398 -8.55 4.49 -9.50
C ILE A 398 -9.46 4.81 -10.66
N LEU A 399 -10.05 3.76 -11.25
CA LEU A 399 -11.12 3.87 -12.22
C LEU A 399 -12.44 3.49 -11.56
N ILE A 400 -13.45 4.30 -11.79
CA ILE A 400 -14.76 4.19 -11.16
C ILE A 400 -15.80 4.05 -12.26
N ASN A 401 -16.73 3.14 -12.11
CA ASN A 401 -17.86 3.02 -13.01
C ASN A 401 -18.82 4.21 -12.81
N GLU A 402 -19.06 4.99 -13.87
CA GLU A 402 -19.87 6.21 -13.82
C GLU A 402 -21.32 5.96 -13.35
N ASN A 403 -21.87 4.77 -13.61
CA ASN A 403 -23.26 4.45 -13.28
C ASN A 403 -23.45 3.90 -11.86
N THR A 404 -22.50 3.09 -11.38
CA THR A 404 -22.62 2.39 -10.09
C THR A 404 -21.82 3.05 -8.98
N ASN A 405 -20.89 3.97 -9.31
CA ASN A 405 -19.89 4.54 -8.41
C ASN A 405 -18.96 3.51 -7.75
N ASN A 406 -18.92 2.28 -8.25
CA ASN A 406 -18.00 1.27 -7.77
C ASN A 406 -16.61 1.48 -8.39
N THR A 407 -15.57 1.30 -7.58
CA THR A 407 -14.20 1.19 -8.09
C THR A 407 -14.07 -0.10 -8.89
N VAL A 408 -13.69 0.01 -10.15
CA VAL A 408 -13.56 -1.13 -11.09
C VAL A 408 -12.13 -1.46 -11.44
N ALA A 409 -11.21 -0.53 -11.24
CA ALA A 409 -9.78 -0.79 -11.38
C ALA A 409 -8.96 0.16 -10.51
N ALA A 410 -7.75 -0.24 -10.19
CA ALA A 410 -6.70 0.63 -9.69
C ALA A 410 -5.50 0.55 -10.63
N GLY A 411 -4.78 1.66 -10.79
CA GLY A 411 -3.70 1.76 -11.75
C GLY A 411 -2.54 2.62 -11.28
N VAL A 412 -1.40 2.37 -11.92
CA VAL A 412 -0.15 3.12 -11.75
C VAL A 412 0.33 3.63 -13.11
N ILE A 413 0.77 4.87 -13.17
CA ILE A 413 1.23 5.55 -14.39
C ILE A 413 2.70 5.20 -14.64
N GLU A 414 3.02 4.77 -15.87
CA GLU A 414 4.39 4.40 -16.28
C GLU A 414 5.23 5.59 -16.76
#